data_1693b0955d0ec3e54a6287cec62db0b5
#
_entry.id   1693b0955d0ec3e54a6287cec62db0b5
#
_cell.length_a   1.000
_cell.length_b   1.000
_cell.length_c   1.000
_cell.angle_alpha   90.00
_cell.angle_beta   90.00
_cell.angle_gamma   90.00
#
_symmetry.space_group_name_H-M   'P 1'
#
loop_
_entity.id
_entity.type
_entity.pdbx_description
1 polymer ?
#
loop_
_entity_poly.entity_id
_entity_poly.type
_entity_poly.pdbx_seq_one_letter_code
_entity_poly.pdbx_strand_id
1 'polypeptide(L)'
;MATAPRPRTTTRDPEELVRRLTAWLGTRLPGARVGGVAAPASNGMSSETLLFDLVHPSAPVSACALRLAADPAAYSVFPVYDMARQYRVMRLVAEHTDVPVPRVLWLEEDPGPLGAPFFVMERAAGRVPPDVMPYTYEGNWLHSATDAERARLQDATLGVLARLHDQFPAKEARFLTEPGTGDPLRRHVDAQRAYYAWVVDGVARSPLIEAAFDRLEELWPQDPGPAVLSWGDARIGNIVYDGFEPAAVLDWEMASYGPRELDLGWTVYLHRFFQDLTVGFGQPGLPDLLRRDAVERRYAELTGHTPGDMEFHTLYAALRHAVVMLRVAYRQVHFGEARVPEDPDTMILHRASLEAMVRGTYWPAP
;
A
#
# COMPACT_ATOMS: atom_id res chain seq x y z
N MET A 1 14.78 14.73 -19.06
CA MET A 1 15.02 14.95 -17.63
C MET A 1 15.68 13.70 -17.08
N ALA A 2 16.84 13.80 -16.41
CA ALA A 2 17.45 12.64 -15.76
C ALA A 2 16.53 12.22 -14.63
N THR A 3 16.12 10.95 -14.63
CA THR A 3 15.39 10.36 -13.52
C THR A 3 16.24 10.47 -12.26
N ALA A 4 15.71 11.10 -11.21
CA ALA A 4 16.38 11.11 -9.91
C ALA A 4 16.73 9.66 -9.51
N PRO A 5 17.94 9.41 -9.00
CA PRO A 5 18.33 8.08 -8.59
C PRO A 5 17.33 7.57 -7.53
N ARG A 6 16.81 6.36 -7.72
CA ARG A 6 15.92 5.73 -6.74
C ARG A 6 16.69 5.50 -5.45
N PRO A 7 16.08 5.77 -4.27
CA PRO A 7 16.69 5.47 -2.99
C PRO A 7 17.09 3.99 -2.91
N ARG A 8 18.23 3.68 -2.30
CA ARG A 8 18.63 2.29 -2.06
C ARG A 8 17.62 1.61 -1.14
N THR A 9 17.06 0.50 -1.58
CA THR A 9 16.09 -0.30 -0.83
C THR A 9 16.67 -1.59 -0.28
N THR A 10 17.86 -1.99 -0.72
CA THR A 10 18.55 -3.22 -0.29
C THR A 10 20.07 -3.07 -0.40
N THR A 11 20.79 -3.81 0.43
CA THR A 11 22.26 -4.02 0.34
C THR A 11 22.60 -5.40 -0.19
N ARG A 12 21.59 -6.26 -0.49
CA ARG A 12 21.78 -7.64 -0.92
C ARG A 12 22.32 -7.71 -2.35
N ASP A 13 23.21 -8.69 -2.58
CA ASP A 13 23.71 -9.02 -3.92
C ASP A 13 22.64 -9.84 -4.68
N PRO A 14 22.16 -9.36 -5.85
CA PRO A 14 21.13 -10.05 -6.62
C PRO A 14 21.56 -11.45 -7.10
N GLU A 15 22.82 -11.65 -7.47
CA GLU A 15 23.32 -12.96 -7.95
C GLU A 15 23.34 -13.98 -6.81
N GLU A 16 23.81 -13.56 -5.63
CA GLU A 16 23.80 -14.37 -4.44
C GLU A 16 22.36 -14.75 -4.02
N LEU A 17 21.43 -13.78 -4.08
CA LEU A 17 20.01 -14.01 -3.78
C LEU A 17 19.41 -15.08 -4.71
N VAL A 18 19.68 -14.99 -6.00
CA VAL A 18 19.21 -15.98 -7.00
C VAL A 18 19.82 -17.37 -6.75
N ARG A 19 21.11 -17.43 -6.44
CA ARG A 19 21.78 -18.69 -6.12
C ARG A 19 21.15 -19.37 -4.89
N ARG A 20 20.92 -18.61 -3.82
CA ARG A 20 20.32 -19.09 -2.59
C ARG A 20 18.85 -19.48 -2.78
N LEU A 21 18.08 -18.69 -3.54
CA LEU A 21 16.69 -19.02 -3.90
C LEU A 21 16.62 -20.33 -4.69
N THR A 22 17.54 -20.55 -5.65
CA THR A 22 17.61 -21.80 -6.42
C THR A 22 17.89 -22.99 -5.50
N ALA A 23 18.84 -22.87 -4.58
CA ALA A 23 19.15 -23.91 -3.60
C ALA A 23 17.93 -24.23 -2.70
N TRP A 24 17.25 -23.22 -2.20
CA TRP A 24 16.05 -23.38 -1.38
C TRP A 24 14.89 -24.03 -2.15
N LEU A 25 14.64 -23.62 -3.39
CA LEU A 25 13.63 -24.26 -4.26
C LEU A 25 13.99 -25.72 -4.54
N GLY A 26 15.29 -26.04 -4.69
CA GLY A 26 15.77 -27.40 -4.89
C GLY A 26 15.44 -28.36 -3.73
N THR A 27 15.24 -27.85 -2.50
CA THR A 27 14.79 -28.66 -1.36
C THR A 27 13.31 -29.05 -1.46
N ARG A 28 12.52 -28.30 -2.22
CA ARG A 28 11.06 -28.50 -2.41
C ARG A 28 10.73 -29.20 -3.72
N LEU A 29 11.50 -28.88 -4.76
CA LEU A 29 11.37 -29.39 -6.11
C LEU A 29 12.77 -29.77 -6.60
N PRO A 30 13.26 -31.00 -6.35
CA PRO A 30 14.60 -31.42 -6.75
C PRO A 30 14.85 -31.26 -8.25
N GLY A 31 15.87 -30.48 -8.60
CA GLY A 31 16.19 -30.12 -10.00
C GLY A 31 15.52 -28.85 -10.49
N ALA A 32 14.79 -28.11 -9.65
CA ALA A 32 14.23 -26.80 -9.98
C ALA A 32 15.34 -25.79 -10.35
N ARG A 33 15.05 -24.96 -11.33
CA ARG A 33 15.92 -23.86 -11.76
C ARG A 33 15.16 -22.55 -11.75
N VAL A 34 15.87 -21.48 -11.42
CA VAL A 34 15.40 -20.09 -11.49
C VAL A 34 15.92 -19.45 -12.75
N GLY A 35 15.04 -18.85 -13.53
CA GLY A 35 15.36 -18.09 -14.75
C GLY A 35 14.58 -16.78 -14.81
N GLY A 36 14.80 -15.98 -15.84
CA GLY A 36 14.01 -14.78 -16.12
C GLY A 36 13.94 -13.76 -14.97
N VAL A 37 15.04 -13.64 -14.20
CA VAL A 37 15.06 -12.81 -12.98
C VAL A 37 15.00 -11.33 -13.32
N ALA A 38 14.06 -10.61 -12.72
CA ALA A 38 13.87 -9.17 -12.89
C ALA A 38 13.35 -8.53 -11.62
N ALA A 39 13.70 -7.26 -11.39
CA ALA A 39 12.99 -6.43 -10.44
C ALA A 39 11.67 -5.93 -11.08
N PRO A 40 10.58 -5.72 -10.31
CA PRO A 40 9.38 -5.08 -10.83
C PRO A 40 9.69 -3.68 -11.37
N ALA A 41 8.93 -3.24 -12.38
CA ALA A 41 9.08 -1.89 -12.95
C ALA A 41 8.82 -0.78 -11.91
N SER A 42 7.94 -1.03 -10.95
CA SER A 42 7.71 -0.21 -9.76
C SER A 42 8.02 -1.05 -8.53
N ASN A 43 9.17 -0.85 -7.90
CA ASN A 43 9.44 -1.44 -6.59
C ASN A 43 8.73 -0.63 -5.52
N GLY A 44 8.00 -1.31 -4.62
CA GLY A 44 7.55 -0.74 -3.36
C GLY A 44 8.74 -0.22 -2.53
N MET A 45 8.48 0.74 -1.64
CA MET A 45 9.54 1.35 -0.82
C MET A 45 9.87 0.54 0.44
N SER A 46 9.10 -0.50 0.75
CA SER A 46 9.11 -1.20 2.03
C SER A 46 9.81 -2.57 1.98
N SER A 47 9.30 -3.52 1.20
CA SER A 47 9.83 -4.89 1.08
C SER A 47 10.48 -5.11 -0.29
N GLU A 48 11.33 -6.15 -0.39
CA GLU A 48 11.97 -6.50 -1.65
C GLU A 48 11.10 -7.46 -2.45
N THR A 49 10.93 -7.17 -3.74
CA THR A 49 10.22 -8.06 -4.67
C THR A 49 11.15 -8.48 -5.79
N LEU A 50 11.21 -9.78 -6.07
CA LEU A 50 11.96 -10.36 -7.18
C LEU A 50 11.00 -11.17 -8.04
N LEU A 51 10.95 -10.85 -9.35
CA LEU A 51 10.21 -11.63 -10.34
C LEU A 51 11.13 -12.68 -10.92
N PHE A 52 10.64 -13.91 -11.12
CA PHE A 52 11.44 -14.99 -11.70
C PHE A 52 10.58 -16.05 -12.37
N ASP A 53 11.20 -16.85 -13.22
CA ASP A 53 10.58 -18.03 -13.81
C ASP A 53 11.06 -19.29 -13.10
N LEU A 54 10.13 -20.12 -12.66
CA LEU A 54 10.38 -21.41 -12.02
C LEU A 54 10.32 -22.51 -13.08
N VAL A 55 11.46 -23.10 -13.37
CA VAL A 55 11.59 -24.15 -14.40
C VAL A 55 11.68 -25.51 -13.71
N HIS A 56 10.55 -26.24 -13.70
CA HIS A 56 10.46 -27.63 -13.22
C HIS A 56 9.17 -28.28 -13.74
N PRO A 57 9.18 -29.58 -14.15
CA PRO A 57 7.98 -30.25 -14.67
C PRO A 57 6.79 -30.29 -13.72
N SER A 58 7.04 -30.33 -12.40
CA SER A 58 6.01 -30.35 -11.35
C SER A 58 5.83 -28.98 -10.70
N ALA A 59 6.30 -27.90 -11.30
CA ALA A 59 6.07 -26.56 -10.74
C ALA A 59 4.57 -26.23 -10.75
N PRO A 60 4.02 -25.72 -9.65
CA PRO A 60 2.59 -25.35 -9.58
C PRO A 60 2.25 -24.19 -10.52
N VAL A 61 3.23 -23.34 -10.80
CA VAL A 61 3.20 -22.23 -11.78
C VAL A 61 4.61 -21.99 -12.30
N SER A 62 4.73 -21.41 -13.49
CA SER A 62 6.04 -21.08 -14.09
C SER A 62 6.50 -19.65 -13.77
N ALA A 63 5.58 -18.69 -13.72
CA ALA A 63 5.88 -17.29 -13.43
C ALA A 63 5.66 -16.99 -11.94
N CYS A 64 6.71 -16.59 -11.25
CA CYS A 64 6.71 -16.39 -9.80
C CYS A 64 7.12 -14.97 -9.40
N ALA A 65 6.69 -14.57 -8.21
CA ALA A 65 7.19 -13.41 -7.48
C ALA A 65 7.61 -13.84 -6.06
N LEU A 66 8.79 -13.40 -5.65
CA LEU A 66 9.30 -13.51 -4.29
C LEU A 66 9.03 -12.20 -3.57
N ARG A 67 8.43 -12.25 -2.38
CA ARG A 67 8.37 -11.13 -1.42
C ARG A 67 9.28 -11.45 -0.25
N LEU A 68 10.30 -10.62 -0.04
CA LEU A 68 11.32 -10.79 0.98
C LEU A 68 11.25 -9.61 1.94
N ALA A 69 11.31 -9.88 3.24
CA ALA A 69 11.34 -8.83 4.25
C ALA A 69 12.55 -7.90 4.02
N ALA A 70 12.33 -6.60 4.26
CA ALA A 70 13.36 -5.59 4.04
C ALA A 70 14.66 -5.95 4.76
N ASP A 71 15.76 -5.55 4.15
CA ASP A 71 17.08 -5.65 4.78
C ASP A 71 17.14 -4.71 5.99
N PRO A 72 17.40 -5.20 7.21
CA PRO A 72 17.51 -4.36 8.39
C PRO A 72 18.56 -3.25 8.25
N ALA A 73 19.62 -3.48 7.46
CA ALA A 73 20.67 -2.50 7.18
C ALA A 73 20.22 -1.37 6.23
N ALA A 74 19.08 -1.52 5.56
CA ALA A 74 18.56 -0.55 4.59
C ALA A 74 17.68 0.55 5.21
N TYR A 75 17.76 0.80 6.51
CA TYR A 75 16.91 1.79 7.21
C TYR A 75 15.42 1.56 6.92
N SER A 76 14.87 0.51 7.48
CA SER A 76 13.51 0.02 7.20
C SER A 76 12.42 1.10 7.34
N VAL A 77 11.42 1.04 6.46
CA VAL A 77 10.26 1.96 6.52
C VAL A 77 9.36 1.59 7.68
N PHE A 78 9.11 0.31 7.89
CA PHE A 78 8.31 -0.21 9.01
C PHE A 78 9.20 -0.91 10.05
N PRO A 79 8.80 -0.91 11.33
CA PRO A 79 9.57 -1.57 12.38
C PRO A 79 9.58 -3.10 12.25
N VAL A 80 8.54 -3.67 11.64
CA VAL A 80 8.37 -5.13 11.45
C VAL A 80 7.83 -5.41 10.05
N TYR A 81 8.38 -6.43 9.40
CA TYR A 81 7.89 -6.99 8.13
C TYR A 81 7.43 -8.42 8.37
N ASP A 82 6.15 -8.60 8.67
CA ASP A 82 5.56 -9.91 8.96
C ASP A 82 5.11 -10.59 7.65
N MET A 83 6.00 -11.40 7.07
CA MET A 83 5.74 -12.15 5.84
C MET A 83 4.68 -13.24 6.05
N ALA A 84 4.62 -13.84 7.22
CA ALA A 84 3.62 -14.87 7.56
C ALA A 84 2.20 -14.25 7.63
N ARG A 85 2.08 -13.04 8.20
CA ARG A 85 0.82 -12.28 8.23
C ARG A 85 0.34 -11.95 6.81
N GLN A 86 1.20 -11.42 5.94
CA GLN A 86 0.85 -11.13 4.54
C GLN A 86 0.42 -12.39 3.78
N TYR A 87 1.21 -13.46 3.87
CA TYR A 87 0.89 -14.77 3.28
C TYR A 87 -0.47 -15.29 3.75
N ARG A 88 -0.72 -15.24 5.06
CA ARG A 88 -1.99 -15.66 5.65
C ARG A 88 -3.17 -14.85 5.15
N VAL A 89 -3.06 -13.52 5.10
CA VAL A 89 -4.11 -12.63 4.59
C VAL A 89 -4.46 -13.00 3.15
N MET A 90 -3.45 -13.07 2.26
CA MET A 90 -3.67 -13.39 0.84
C MET A 90 -4.34 -14.76 0.67
N ARG A 91 -3.93 -15.76 1.43
CA ARG A 91 -4.54 -17.10 1.41
C ARG A 91 -6.01 -17.04 1.82
N LEU A 92 -6.32 -16.35 2.93
CA LEU A 92 -7.68 -16.25 3.43
C LEU A 92 -8.58 -15.41 2.50
N VAL A 93 -8.06 -14.35 1.88
CA VAL A 93 -8.81 -13.58 0.87
C VAL A 93 -9.16 -14.46 -0.33
N ALA A 94 -8.22 -15.25 -0.85
CA ALA A 94 -8.47 -16.20 -1.93
C ALA A 94 -9.46 -17.31 -1.55
N GLU A 95 -9.52 -17.71 -0.28
CA GLU A 95 -10.40 -18.75 0.23
C GLU A 95 -11.84 -18.26 0.44
N HIS A 96 -12.01 -17.01 0.84
CA HIS A 96 -13.30 -16.50 1.32
C HIS A 96 -13.96 -15.46 0.40
N THR A 97 -13.27 -14.99 -0.64
CA THR A 97 -13.79 -13.91 -1.49
C THR A 97 -13.53 -14.14 -2.97
N ASP A 98 -14.25 -13.40 -3.82
CA ASP A 98 -14.00 -13.30 -5.27
C ASP A 98 -12.99 -12.20 -5.62
N VAL A 99 -12.26 -11.67 -4.64
CA VAL A 99 -11.18 -10.70 -4.89
C VAL A 99 -9.99 -11.43 -5.51
N PRO A 100 -9.54 -11.02 -6.71
CA PRO A 100 -8.40 -11.65 -7.33
C PRO A 100 -7.12 -11.32 -6.57
N VAL A 101 -6.44 -12.33 -6.04
CA VAL A 101 -5.13 -12.21 -5.39
C VAL A 101 -4.17 -13.22 -5.99
N PRO A 102 -2.86 -12.93 -6.08
CA PRO A 102 -1.89 -13.92 -6.51
C PRO A 102 -1.95 -15.16 -5.64
N ARG A 103 -1.91 -16.33 -6.26
CA ARG A 103 -1.82 -17.58 -5.53
C ARG A 103 -0.52 -17.64 -4.74
N VAL A 104 -0.59 -17.69 -3.42
CA VAL A 104 0.59 -17.89 -2.56
C VAL A 104 0.99 -19.37 -2.59
N LEU A 105 2.30 -19.65 -2.70
CA LEU A 105 2.84 -20.98 -2.96
C LEU A 105 3.57 -21.54 -1.73
N TRP A 106 4.57 -20.81 -1.26
CA TRP A 106 5.40 -21.24 -0.13
C TRP A 106 5.75 -20.07 0.76
N LEU A 107 5.69 -20.29 2.06
CA LEU A 107 6.18 -19.39 3.11
C LEU A 107 7.47 -19.97 3.70
N GLU A 108 8.44 -19.11 3.99
CA GLU A 108 9.65 -19.42 4.74
C GLU A 108 9.85 -18.36 5.82
N GLU A 109 9.72 -18.81 7.07
CA GLU A 109 9.88 -17.93 8.24
C GLU A 109 11.31 -17.95 8.79
N ASP A 110 12.09 -19.01 8.45
CA ASP A 110 13.52 -19.06 8.78
C ASP A 110 14.29 -18.05 7.90
N PRO A 111 15.01 -17.08 8.49
CA PRO A 111 15.87 -16.18 7.74
C PRO A 111 17.07 -16.90 7.10
N GLY A 112 17.43 -18.10 7.51
CA GLY A 112 18.61 -18.84 7.06
C GLY A 112 18.75 -18.92 5.55
N PRO A 113 17.72 -19.31 4.78
CA PRO A 113 17.82 -19.46 3.33
C PRO A 113 18.18 -18.17 2.58
N LEU A 114 17.50 -17.06 2.81
CA LEU A 114 17.68 -15.80 2.05
C LEU A 114 18.14 -14.60 2.88
N GLY A 115 18.40 -14.80 4.17
CA GLY A 115 18.80 -13.75 5.10
C GLY A 115 17.65 -12.97 5.74
N ALA A 116 16.40 -13.32 5.42
CA ALA A 116 15.18 -12.79 6.03
C ALA A 116 14.00 -13.72 5.70
N PRO A 117 12.88 -13.64 6.45
CA PRO A 117 11.63 -14.31 6.10
C PRO A 117 11.10 -13.87 4.73
N PHE A 118 10.44 -14.78 4.01
CA PHE A 118 9.90 -14.51 2.68
C PHE A 118 8.76 -15.45 2.31
N PHE A 119 8.04 -15.09 1.26
CA PHE A 119 7.13 -16.01 0.60
C PHE A 119 7.22 -15.91 -0.91
N VAL A 120 6.83 -16.99 -1.56
CA VAL A 120 6.74 -17.09 -3.03
C VAL A 120 5.27 -17.15 -3.42
N MET A 121 4.91 -16.41 -4.44
CA MET A 121 3.57 -16.36 -5.02
C MET A 121 3.64 -16.42 -6.55
N GLU A 122 2.51 -16.69 -7.18
CA GLU A 122 2.32 -16.54 -8.62
C GLU A 122 2.51 -15.08 -9.04
N ARG A 123 3.16 -14.86 -10.18
CA ARG A 123 3.28 -13.53 -10.80
C ARG A 123 2.05 -13.23 -11.64
N ALA A 124 1.28 -12.23 -11.25
CA ALA A 124 0.13 -11.78 -12.02
C ALA A 124 0.57 -11.09 -13.33
N ALA A 125 -0.16 -11.38 -14.41
CA ALA A 125 0.01 -10.71 -15.70
C ALA A 125 -0.94 -9.51 -15.81
N GLY A 126 -0.48 -8.44 -16.46
CA GLY A 126 -1.29 -7.23 -16.67
C GLY A 126 -0.48 -5.95 -16.49
N ARG A 127 -1.15 -4.84 -16.28
CA ARG A 127 -0.55 -3.51 -16.12
C ARG A 127 -0.95 -2.90 -14.79
N VAL A 128 -0.02 -2.18 -14.17
CA VAL A 128 -0.26 -1.41 -12.94
C VAL A 128 -0.24 0.08 -13.30
N PRO A 129 -1.15 0.91 -12.80
CA PRO A 129 -1.04 2.37 -12.90
C PRO A 129 0.26 2.83 -12.22
N PRO A 130 1.11 3.61 -12.91
CA PRO A 130 2.41 4.00 -12.36
C PRO A 130 2.28 5.02 -11.23
N ASP A 131 3.15 4.91 -10.21
CA ASP A 131 3.27 5.88 -9.12
C ASP A 131 4.39 6.90 -9.34
N VAL A 132 5.47 6.46 -10.01
CA VAL A 132 6.59 7.34 -10.40
C VAL A 132 6.29 7.90 -11.77
N MET A 133 6.28 9.21 -11.93
CA MET A 133 5.54 9.91 -12.99
C MET A 133 4.09 9.39 -12.93
N PRO A 134 3.33 9.80 -11.91
CA PRO A 134 2.12 9.09 -11.52
C PRO A 134 1.10 9.00 -12.64
N TYR A 135 0.19 8.05 -12.52
CA TYR A 135 -0.82 7.77 -13.54
C TYR A 135 -1.71 8.97 -13.93
N THR A 136 -1.70 10.02 -13.11
CA THR A 136 -2.36 11.31 -13.38
C THR A 136 -1.59 12.18 -14.38
N TYR A 137 -0.31 11.85 -14.68
CA TYR A 137 0.50 12.54 -15.70
C TYR A 137 0.22 12.00 -17.10
N GLU A 138 0.47 12.85 -18.12
CA GLU A 138 0.45 12.41 -19.51
C GLU A 138 1.50 11.33 -19.80
N GLY A 139 1.28 10.55 -20.88
CA GLY A 139 2.24 9.59 -21.38
C GLY A 139 2.16 8.18 -20.81
N ASN A 140 1.17 7.88 -19.95
CA ASN A 140 0.88 6.52 -19.50
C ASN A 140 -0.48 6.02 -20.01
N TRP A 141 -0.69 4.71 -19.89
CA TRP A 141 -1.86 4.02 -20.45
C TRP A 141 -3.18 4.44 -19.81
N LEU A 142 -3.19 4.80 -18.51
CA LEU A 142 -4.41 5.19 -17.82
C LEU A 142 -4.81 6.64 -18.16
N HIS A 143 -3.82 7.54 -18.26
CA HIS A 143 -4.07 8.91 -18.72
C HIS A 143 -4.59 8.93 -20.17
N SER A 144 -4.07 8.05 -21.03
CA SER A 144 -4.47 7.95 -22.45
C SER A 144 -5.78 7.19 -22.65
N ALA A 145 -6.35 6.57 -21.61
CA ALA A 145 -7.62 5.87 -21.68
C ALA A 145 -8.78 6.85 -21.90
N THR A 146 -9.86 6.36 -22.47
CA THR A 146 -11.11 7.12 -22.60
C THR A 146 -11.80 7.29 -21.24
N ASP A 147 -12.72 8.25 -21.13
CA ASP A 147 -13.50 8.46 -19.90
C ASP A 147 -14.31 7.21 -19.52
N ALA A 148 -14.87 6.49 -20.51
CA ALA A 148 -15.58 5.26 -20.28
C ALA A 148 -14.68 4.14 -19.72
N GLU A 149 -13.45 4.04 -20.20
CA GLU A 149 -12.47 3.07 -19.71
C GLU A 149 -12.00 3.41 -18.29
N ARG A 150 -11.78 4.69 -18.00
CA ARG A 150 -11.46 5.16 -16.64
C ARG A 150 -12.62 4.90 -15.67
N ALA A 151 -13.85 5.16 -16.09
CA ALA A 151 -15.04 4.88 -15.29
C ALA A 151 -15.18 3.37 -15.00
N ARG A 152 -14.89 2.51 -15.99
CA ARG A 152 -14.87 1.05 -15.82
C ARG A 152 -13.81 0.62 -14.81
N LEU A 153 -12.59 1.15 -14.92
CA LEU A 153 -11.52 0.85 -13.96
C LEU A 153 -11.90 1.27 -12.53
N GLN A 154 -12.47 2.48 -12.37
CA GLN A 154 -12.96 2.95 -11.08
C GLN A 154 -14.02 2.04 -10.50
N ASP A 155 -15.03 1.68 -11.30
CA ASP A 155 -16.13 0.81 -10.89
C ASP A 155 -15.61 -0.58 -10.46
N ALA A 156 -14.74 -1.17 -11.27
CA ALA A 156 -14.12 -2.45 -10.98
C ALA A 156 -13.23 -2.42 -9.71
N THR A 157 -12.51 -1.31 -9.49
CA THR A 157 -11.72 -1.08 -8.26
C THR A 157 -12.59 -1.02 -7.02
N LEU A 158 -13.69 -0.24 -7.07
CA LEU A 158 -14.65 -0.16 -5.95
C LEU A 158 -15.35 -1.49 -5.73
N GLY A 159 -15.58 -2.26 -6.79
CA GLY A 159 -16.08 -3.63 -6.71
C GLY A 159 -15.11 -4.59 -5.97
N VAL A 160 -13.78 -4.35 -6.04
CA VAL A 160 -12.81 -5.09 -5.21
C VAL A 160 -13.04 -4.80 -3.73
N LEU A 161 -13.12 -3.53 -3.34
CA LEU A 161 -13.35 -3.15 -1.94
C LEU A 161 -14.70 -3.65 -1.41
N ALA A 162 -15.75 -3.54 -2.22
CA ALA A 162 -17.07 -4.04 -1.87
C ALA A 162 -17.03 -5.56 -1.58
N ARG A 163 -16.46 -6.36 -2.51
CA ARG A 163 -16.32 -7.81 -2.32
C ARG A 163 -15.46 -8.16 -1.11
N LEU A 164 -14.34 -7.46 -0.92
CA LEU A 164 -13.46 -7.70 0.22
C LEU A 164 -14.21 -7.49 1.54
N HIS A 165 -14.90 -6.37 1.68
CA HIS A 165 -15.57 -5.99 2.92
C HIS A 165 -16.84 -6.81 3.20
N ASP A 166 -17.57 -7.25 2.17
CA ASP A 166 -18.83 -7.98 2.34
C ASP A 166 -18.65 -9.50 2.41
N GLN A 167 -17.72 -10.05 1.63
CA GLN A 167 -17.55 -11.51 1.54
C GLN A 167 -16.59 -12.05 2.60
N PHE A 168 -15.56 -11.27 3.00
CA PHE A 168 -14.57 -11.74 3.95
C PHE A 168 -15.18 -11.86 5.36
N PRO A 169 -15.11 -13.05 6.02
CA PRO A 169 -15.68 -13.20 7.36
C PRO A 169 -14.90 -12.37 8.38
N ALA A 170 -15.52 -11.36 8.98
CA ALA A 170 -14.88 -10.44 9.93
C ALA A 170 -14.16 -11.15 11.09
N LYS A 171 -14.67 -12.32 11.54
CA LYS A 171 -14.03 -13.13 12.58
C LYS A 171 -12.63 -13.62 12.19
N GLU A 172 -12.41 -13.91 10.89
CA GLU A 172 -11.13 -14.39 10.37
C GLU A 172 -10.09 -13.25 10.25
N ALA A 173 -10.53 -11.96 10.26
CA ALA A 173 -9.64 -10.81 10.27
C ALA A 173 -9.15 -10.42 11.68
N ARG A 174 -9.73 -10.97 12.75
CA ARG A 174 -9.42 -10.55 14.13
C ARG A 174 -7.96 -10.69 14.55
N PHE A 175 -7.20 -11.58 13.91
CA PHE A 175 -5.76 -11.70 14.17
C PHE A 175 -4.97 -10.46 13.73
N LEU A 176 -5.58 -9.58 12.93
CA LEU A 176 -5.03 -8.29 12.50
C LEU A 176 -5.37 -7.15 13.46
N THR A 177 -6.11 -7.42 14.53
CA THR A 177 -6.46 -6.39 15.53
C THR A 177 -5.19 -5.90 16.19
N GLU A 178 -4.96 -4.59 16.11
CA GLU A 178 -3.82 -3.97 16.76
C GLU A 178 -3.92 -4.09 18.31
N PRO A 179 -2.78 -4.21 19.00
CA PRO A 179 -2.76 -4.23 20.47
C PRO A 179 -3.39 -2.97 21.06
N GLY A 180 -3.90 -3.07 22.29
CA GLY A 180 -4.44 -1.89 22.98
C GLY A 180 -5.86 -2.09 23.47
N THR A 181 -6.50 -0.99 23.86
CA THR A 181 -7.86 -0.92 24.38
C THR A 181 -8.78 -0.14 23.45
N GLY A 182 -10.09 -0.25 23.62
CA GLY A 182 -11.07 0.41 22.75
C GLY A 182 -11.49 -0.42 21.53
N ASP A 183 -12.23 0.19 20.65
CA ASP A 183 -12.67 -0.38 19.39
C ASP A 183 -11.52 -0.54 18.37
N PRO A 184 -11.73 -1.26 17.26
CA PRO A 184 -10.69 -1.47 16.27
C PRO A 184 -10.11 -0.19 15.65
N LEU A 185 -10.92 0.86 15.46
CA LEU A 185 -10.43 2.14 14.90
C LEU A 185 -9.49 2.82 15.89
N ARG A 186 -9.86 2.88 17.19
CA ARG A 186 -9.01 3.45 18.25
C ARG A 186 -7.65 2.75 18.29
N ARG A 187 -7.65 1.42 18.33
CA ARG A 187 -6.41 0.64 18.32
C ARG A 187 -5.55 0.88 17.09
N HIS A 188 -6.18 1.03 15.93
CA HIS A 188 -5.48 1.31 14.68
C HIS A 188 -4.83 2.70 14.69
N VAL A 189 -5.50 3.72 15.21
CA VAL A 189 -4.94 5.09 15.36
C VAL A 189 -3.84 5.11 16.42
N ASP A 190 -4.02 4.42 17.54
CA ASP A 190 -3.01 4.33 18.61
C ASP A 190 -1.74 3.61 18.11
N ALA A 191 -1.88 2.54 17.32
CA ALA A 191 -0.76 1.88 16.65
C ALA A 191 -0.04 2.84 15.68
N GLN A 192 -0.77 3.70 14.98
CA GLN A 192 -0.18 4.71 14.10
C GLN A 192 0.56 5.81 14.89
N ARG A 193 0.06 6.21 16.06
CA ARG A 193 0.81 7.10 17.00
C ARG A 193 2.10 6.44 17.47
N ALA A 194 2.06 5.14 17.81
CA ALA A 194 3.25 4.38 18.20
C ALA A 194 4.26 4.27 17.05
N TYR A 195 3.78 4.04 15.83
CA TYR A 195 4.63 4.06 14.64
C TYR A 195 5.29 5.42 14.43
N TYR A 196 4.53 6.52 14.54
CA TYR A 196 5.09 7.87 14.46
C TYR A 196 6.16 8.12 15.54
N ALA A 197 5.89 7.71 16.79
CA ALA A 197 6.87 7.82 17.88
C ALA A 197 8.18 7.08 17.54
N TRP A 198 8.08 5.89 16.93
CA TRP A 198 9.26 5.14 16.47
C TRP A 198 9.97 5.85 15.31
N VAL A 199 9.24 6.45 14.36
CA VAL A 199 9.81 7.18 13.22
C VAL A 199 10.64 8.37 13.68
N VAL A 200 10.20 9.08 14.72
CA VAL A 200 10.87 10.29 15.24
C VAL A 200 11.78 10.02 16.45
N ASP A 201 12.07 8.75 16.75
CA ASP A 201 12.99 8.42 17.82
C ASP A 201 14.40 8.95 17.51
N GLY A 202 14.89 9.86 18.36
CA GLY A 202 16.19 10.51 18.19
C GLY A 202 16.27 11.61 17.12
N VAL A 203 15.13 12.01 16.52
CA VAL A 203 15.05 13.10 15.52
C VAL A 203 13.95 14.11 15.86
N ALA A 204 13.86 15.20 15.09
CA ALA A 204 12.85 16.22 15.31
C ALA A 204 11.43 15.71 15.02
N ARG A 205 10.48 16.03 15.90
CA ARG A 205 9.05 15.79 15.70
C ARG A 205 8.47 16.77 14.70
N SER A 206 7.46 16.35 13.94
CA SER A 206 6.74 17.18 12.99
C SER A 206 5.55 17.88 13.67
N PRO A 207 5.55 19.21 13.84
CA PRO A 207 4.39 19.93 14.38
C PRO A 207 3.10 19.69 13.60
N LEU A 208 3.19 19.53 12.27
CA LEU A 208 2.04 19.29 11.41
C LEU A 208 1.41 17.90 11.67
N ILE A 209 2.24 16.86 11.83
CA ILE A 209 1.75 15.52 12.16
C ILE A 209 1.08 15.50 13.55
N GLU A 210 1.68 16.22 14.54
CA GLU A 210 1.05 16.35 15.87
C GLU A 210 -0.32 17.03 15.77
N ALA A 211 -0.39 18.18 15.06
CA ALA A 211 -1.65 18.90 14.84
C ALA A 211 -2.69 18.05 14.08
N ALA A 212 -2.25 17.20 13.15
CA ALA A 212 -3.14 16.29 12.45
C ALA A 212 -3.72 15.22 13.40
N PHE A 213 -2.92 14.69 14.34
CA PHE A 213 -3.42 13.79 15.36
C PHE A 213 -4.43 14.47 16.30
N ASP A 214 -4.18 15.74 16.70
CA ASP A 214 -5.11 16.49 17.53
C ASP A 214 -6.42 16.73 16.79
N ARG A 215 -6.34 17.08 15.50
CA ARG A 215 -7.54 17.26 14.66
C ARG A 215 -8.34 15.97 14.49
N LEU A 216 -7.70 14.80 14.44
CA LEU A 216 -8.41 13.52 14.42
C LEU A 216 -9.23 13.30 15.71
N GLU A 217 -8.73 13.70 16.89
CA GLU A 217 -9.50 13.59 18.13
C GLU A 217 -10.76 14.47 18.10
N GLU A 218 -10.67 15.68 17.50
CA GLU A 218 -11.83 16.56 17.32
C GLU A 218 -12.88 15.99 16.37
N LEU A 219 -12.44 15.28 15.32
CA LEU A 219 -13.28 14.69 14.27
C LEU A 219 -13.68 13.24 14.56
N TRP A 220 -13.37 12.72 15.75
CA TRP A 220 -13.55 11.30 16.05
C TRP A 220 -14.97 10.81 15.77
N PRO A 221 -15.17 9.73 14.97
CA PRO A 221 -16.48 9.17 14.66
C PRO A 221 -17.24 8.77 15.94
N GLN A 222 -18.51 9.15 16.05
CA GLN A 222 -19.35 8.71 17.17
C GLN A 222 -19.65 7.22 17.11
N ASP A 223 -19.81 6.69 15.89
CA ASP A 223 -19.98 5.27 15.62
C ASP A 223 -19.09 4.91 14.42
N PRO A 224 -17.92 4.30 14.64
CA PRO A 224 -17.02 3.89 13.55
C PRO A 224 -17.56 2.72 12.73
N GLY A 225 -18.73 2.18 13.08
CA GLY A 225 -19.34 1.07 12.38
C GLY A 225 -18.63 -0.29 12.61
N PRO A 226 -19.11 -1.34 11.93
CA PRO A 226 -18.54 -2.68 12.05
C PRO A 226 -17.16 -2.78 11.42
N ALA A 227 -16.23 -3.44 12.12
CA ALA A 227 -14.91 -3.70 11.60
C ALA A 227 -14.92 -4.88 10.61
N VAL A 228 -14.15 -4.74 9.55
CA VAL A 228 -13.95 -5.70 8.47
C VAL A 228 -12.45 -5.94 8.24
N LEU A 229 -12.07 -6.81 7.30
CA LEU A 229 -10.73 -6.83 6.76
C LEU A 229 -10.50 -5.58 5.92
N SER A 230 -9.61 -4.69 6.35
CA SER A 230 -9.10 -3.60 5.53
C SER A 230 -7.86 -4.06 4.77
N TRP A 231 -7.79 -3.76 3.48
CA TRP A 231 -6.59 -4.02 2.67
C TRP A 231 -5.41 -3.14 3.11
N GLY A 232 -5.69 -1.91 3.53
CA GLY A 232 -4.73 -0.99 4.17
C GLY A 232 -3.98 -0.08 3.23
N ASP A 233 -3.47 -0.57 2.07
CA ASP A 233 -2.92 0.25 0.98
C ASP A 233 -3.82 0.18 -0.26
N ALA A 234 -5.10 0.49 -0.04
CA ALA A 234 -6.20 0.39 -1.00
C ALA A 234 -6.10 1.46 -2.09
N ARG A 235 -5.26 1.25 -3.09
CA ARG A 235 -5.01 2.17 -4.20
C ARG A 235 -4.85 1.44 -5.54
N ILE A 236 -5.20 2.11 -6.62
CA ILE A 236 -5.12 1.53 -7.96
C ILE A 236 -3.69 1.15 -8.38
N GLY A 237 -2.66 1.80 -7.82
CA GLY A 237 -1.26 1.44 -8.02
C GLY A 237 -0.84 0.09 -7.42
N ASN A 238 -1.69 -0.55 -6.62
CA ASN A 238 -1.50 -1.88 -6.06
C ASN A 238 -2.44 -2.93 -6.69
N ILE A 239 -3.08 -2.60 -7.80
CA ILE A 239 -3.88 -3.54 -8.58
C ILE A 239 -3.23 -3.77 -9.94
N VAL A 240 -3.05 -5.04 -10.31
CA VAL A 240 -2.72 -5.44 -11.68
C VAL A 240 -4.03 -5.50 -12.46
N TYR A 241 -4.09 -4.81 -13.60
CA TYR A 241 -5.26 -4.80 -14.47
C TYR A 241 -4.99 -5.56 -15.77
N ASP A 242 -5.93 -6.40 -16.16
CA ASP A 242 -6.06 -6.90 -17.53
C ASP A 242 -7.10 -6.06 -18.25
N GLY A 243 -6.66 -5.27 -19.25
CA GLY A 243 -7.46 -4.16 -19.75
C GLY A 243 -7.76 -3.16 -18.63
N PHE A 244 -9.01 -3.09 -18.19
CA PHE A 244 -9.49 -2.21 -17.10
C PHE A 244 -10.15 -3.00 -15.95
N GLU A 245 -9.99 -4.34 -15.93
CA GLU A 245 -10.49 -5.21 -14.88
C GLU A 245 -9.36 -5.67 -13.96
N PRO A 246 -9.58 -5.73 -12.63
CA PRO A 246 -8.61 -6.23 -11.68
C PRO A 246 -8.27 -7.70 -11.94
N ALA A 247 -7.01 -7.97 -12.24
CA ALA A 247 -6.45 -9.32 -12.39
C ALA A 247 -5.76 -9.81 -11.10
N ALA A 248 -5.20 -8.89 -10.31
CA ALA A 248 -4.64 -9.22 -9.00
C ALA A 248 -4.55 -7.98 -8.09
N VAL A 249 -4.89 -8.16 -6.82
CA VAL A 249 -4.73 -7.18 -5.74
C VAL A 249 -3.47 -7.53 -4.97
N LEU A 250 -2.55 -6.57 -4.89
CA LEU A 250 -1.21 -6.71 -4.33
C LEU A 250 -1.06 -5.93 -3.03
N ASP A 251 0.09 -6.12 -2.38
CA ASP A 251 0.60 -5.31 -1.26
C ASP A 251 -0.31 -5.28 -0.03
N TRP A 252 -0.40 -6.43 0.63
CA TRP A 252 -1.20 -6.67 1.84
C TRP A 252 -0.43 -6.39 3.14
N GLU A 253 0.70 -5.68 3.09
CA GLU A 253 1.54 -5.44 4.27
C GLU A 253 0.89 -4.54 5.32
N MET A 254 -0.02 -3.63 4.87
CA MET A 254 -0.78 -2.73 5.73
C MET A 254 -2.18 -3.28 6.08
N ALA A 255 -2.47 -4.54 5.74
CA ALA A 255 -3.76 -5.15 6.04
C ALA A 255 -4.07 -5.09 7.55
N SER A 256 -5.29 -4.72 7.89
CA SER A 256 -5.71 -4.45 9.26
C SER A 256 -7.16 -4.87 9.52
N TYR A 257 -7.61 -4.75 10.76
CA TYR A 257 -9.00 -4.96 11.16
C TYR A 257 -9.58 -3.66 11.65
N GLY A 258 -10.52 -3.08 10.90
CA GLY A 258 -11.11 -1.78 11.20
C GLY A 258 -12.31 -1.45 10.32
N PRO A 259 -12.87 -0.24 10.42
CA PRO A 259 -14.02 0.18 9.62
C PRO A 259 -13.68 0.24 8.11
N ARG A 260 -14.69 0.07 7.27
CA ARG A 260 -14.60 0.08 5.79
C ARG A 260 -13.99 1.38 5.26
N GLU A 261 -14.24 2.47 5.94
CA GLU A 261 -13.79 3.81 5.60
C GLU A 261 -12.26 3.98 5.67
N LEU A 262 -11.53 3.08 6.34
CA LEU A 262 -10.04 3.06 6.29
C LEU A 262 -9.54 2.90 4.85
N ASP A 263 -10.12 1.96 4.10
CA ASP A 263 -9.74 1.73 2.70
C ASP A 263 -10.34 2.80 1.77
N LEU A 264 -11.58 3.22 1.99
CA LEU A 264 -12.23 4.26 1.19
C LEU A 264 -11.50 5.61 1.33
N GLY A 265 -11.18 5.99 2.57
CA GLY A 265 -10.41 7.21 2.86
C GLY A 265 -9.02 7.19 2.23
N TRP A 266 -8.35 6.02 2.27
CA TRP A 266 -7.05 5.84 1.62
C TRP A 266 -7.15 5.96 0.10
N THR A 267 -8.13 5.28 -0.53
CA THR A 267 -8.37 5.32 -1.98
C THR A 267 -8.61 6.75 -2.47
N VAL A 268 -9.51 7.48 -1.81
CA VAL A 268 -9.85 8.87 -2.17
C VAL A 268 -8.64 9.78 -1.98
N TYR A 269 -8.00 9.70 -0.82
CA TYR A 269 -6.86 10.55 -0.48
C TYR A 269 -5.66 10.33 -1.42
N LEU A 270 -5.26 9.07 -1.69
CA LEU A 270 -4.08 8.79 -2.52
C LEU A 270 -4.27 9.25 -3.97
N HIS A 271 -5.47 9.10 -4.52
CA HIS A 271 -5.77 9.66 -5.83
C HIS A 271 -5.65 11.19 -5.80
N ARG A 272 -6.24 11.83 -4.79
CA ARG A 272 -6.19 13.30 -4.64
C ARG A 272 -4.76 13.80 -4.46
N PHE A 273 -3.94 13.10 -3.71
CA PHE A 273 -2.51 13.40 -3.58
C PHE A 273 -1.79 13.43 -4.94
N PHE A 274 -1.97 12.41 -5.78
CA PHE A 274 -1.37 12.39 -7.12
C PHE A 274 -1.95 13.47 -8.02
N GLN A 275 -3.24 13.76 -7.91
CA GLN A 275 -3.89 14.84 -8.65
C GLN A 275 -3.33 16.21 -8.25
N ASP A 276 -3.17 16.49 -6.97
CA ASP A 276 -2.62 17.74 -6.47
C ASP A 276 -1.15 17.94 -6.93
N LEU A 277 -0.34 16.87 -6.90
CA LEU A 277 1.01 16.91 -7.47
C LEU A 277 0.98 17.27 -8.96
N THR A 278 0.13 16.63 -9.72
CA THR A 278 0.01 16.83 -11.17
C THR A 278 -0.38 18.28 -11.49
N VAL A 279 -1.36 18.82 -10.77
CA VAL A 279 -1.78 20.23 -10.90
C VAL A 279 -0.65 21.18 -10.49
N GLY A 280 0.10 20.86 -9.44
CA GLY A 280 1.26 21.63 -8.99
C GLY A 280 2.37 21.73 -10.05
N PHE A 281 2.44 20.78 -10.99
CA PHE A 281 3.33 20.81 -12.16
C PHE A 281 2.66 21.37 -13.42
N GLY A 282 1.49 21.99 -13.30
CA GLY A 282 0.79 22.67 -14.41
C GLY A 282 0.07 21.74 -15.38
N GLN A 283 -0.20 20.48 -15.00
CA GLN A 283 -0.95 19.53 -15.83
C GLN A 283 -2.39 19.34 -15.28
N PRO A 284 -3.37 19.03 -16.13
CA PRO A 284 -4.78 18.89 -15.71
C PRO A 284 -5.01 17.63 -14.84
N GLY A 285 -4.24 16.58 -15.05
CA GLY A 285 -4.42 15.29 -14.39
C GLY A 285 -5.70 14.56 -14.77
N LEU A 286 -6.26 13.85 -13.79
CA LEU A 286 -7.50 13.07 -13.91
C LEU A 286 -8.49 13.49 -12.80
N PRO A 287 -9.02 14.72 -12.81
CA PRO A 287 -9.79 15.29 -11.70
C PRO A 287 -11.12 14.57 -11.43
N ASP A 288 -11.65 13.87 -12.41
CA ASP A 288 -12.94 13.17 -12.31
C ASP A 288 -12.81 11.71 -11.85
N LEU A 289 -11.58 11.17 -11.79
CA LEU A 289 -11.32 9.81 -11.32
C LEU A 289 -11.33 9.78 -9.79
N LEU A 290 -11.95 8.76 -9.19
CA LEU A 290 -11.98 8.49 -7.74
C LEU A 290 -12.33 9.72 -6.87
N ARG A 291 -13.22 10.58 -7.36
CA ARG A 291 -13.76 11.69 -6.58
C ARG A 291 -14.48 11.16 -5.35
N ARG A 292 -14.33 11.85 -4.23
CA ARG A 292 -14.91 11.47 -2.95
C ARG A 292 -16.41 11.16 -3.06
N ASP A 293 -17.19 12.10 -3.60
CA ASP A 293 -18.65 11.95 -3.77
C ASP A 293 -19.04 10.77 -4.67
N ALA A 294 -18.25 10.52 -5.72
CA ALA A 294 -18.49 9.40 -6.64
C ALA A 294 -18.13 8.05 -5.98
N VAL A 295 -17.04 8.00 -5.22
CA VAL A 295 -16.62 6.80 -4.47
C VAL A 295 -17.65 6.45 -3.39
N GLU A 296 -18.06 7.42 -2.56
CA GLU A 296 -19.06 7.22 -1.51
C GLU A 296 -20.39 6.69 -2.09
N ARG A 297 -20.92 7.36 -3.11
CA ARG A 297 -22.16 6.95 -3.77
C ARG A 297 -22.06 5.55 -4.36
N ARG A 298 -20.99 5.29 -5.15
CA ARG A 298 -20.84 4.01 -5.82
C ARG A 298 -20.64 2.86 -4.85
N TYR A 299 -19.86 3.08 -3.81
CA TYR A 299 -19.66 2.09 -2.76
C TYR A 299 -20.98 1.76 -2.04
N ALA A 300 -21.80 2.78 -1.73
CA ALA A 300 -23.12 2.56 -1.14
C ALA A 300 -24.06 1.77 -2.06
N GLU A 301 -24.04 2.02 -3.38
CA GLU A 301 -24.79 1.23 -4.36
C GLU A 301 -24.37 -0.24 -4.39
N LEU A 302 -23.08 -0.52 -4.26
CA LEU A 302 -22.52 -1.87 -4.32
C LEU A 302 -22.79 -2.69 -3.05
N THR A 303 -22.78 -2.05 -1.88
CA THR A 303 -22.77 -2.75 -0.59
C THR A 303 -24.01 -2.49 0.28
N GLY A 304 -24.81 -1.46 -0.03
CA GLY A 304 -25.85 -0.97 0.85
C GLY A 304 -25.33 -0.19 2.08
N HIS A 305 -24.01 -0.10 2.26
CA HIS A 305 -23.39 0.67 3.35
C HIS A 305 -23.08 2.10 2.88
N THR A 306 -23.63 3.09 3.56
CA THR A 306 -23.32 4.50 3.30
C THR A 306 -22.07 4.90 4.09
N PRO A 307 -20.96 5.23 3.41
CA PRO A 307 -19.74 5.67 4.11
C PRO A 307 -19.98 6.92 4.96
N GLY A 308 -19.47 6.91 6.19
CA GLY A 308 -19.59 8.02 7.15
C GLY A 308 -18.23 8.64 7.48
N ASP A 309 -18.25 9.82 8.11
CA ASP A 309 -17.08 10.49 8.68
C ASP A 309 -15.84 10.54 7.73
N MET A 310 -16.09 10.71 6.42
CA MET A 310 -15.04 10.68 5.41
C MET A 310 -14.03 11.84 5.54
N GLU A 311 -14.37 12.93 6.24
CA GLU A 311 -13.40 13.96 6.59
C GLU A 311 -12.35 13.40 7.54
N PHE A 312 -12.75 12.68 8.58
CA PHE A 312 -11.83 11.97 9.48
C PHE A 312 -10.97 10.97 8.72
N HIS A 313 -11.59 10.09 7.93
CA HIS A 313 -10.88 8.99 7.28
C HIS A 313 -9.90 9.46 6.20
N THR A 314 -10.21 10.52 5.47
CA THR A 314 -9.28 11.11 4.49
C THR A 314 -8.15 11.89 5.15
N LEU A 315 -8.40 12.63 6.23
CA LEU A 315 -7.34 13.23 7.07
C LEU A 315 -6.44 12.14 7.67
N TYR A 316 -7.04 11.06 8.17
CA TYR A 316 -6.27 9.95 8.74
C TYR A 316 -5.39 9.27 7.67
N ALA A 317 -5.88 9.10 6.46
CA ALA A 317 -5.07 8.60 5.35
C ALA A 317 -3.90 9.54 5.03
N ALA A 318 -4.13 10.86 4.97
CA ALA A 318 -3.10 11.86 4.74
C ALA A 318 -2.03 11.86 5.85
N LEU A 319 -2.44 11.72 7.11
CA LEU A 319 -1.55 11.61 8.27
C LEU A 319 -0.69 10.35 8.18
N ARG A 320 -1.29 9.17 7.92
CA ARG A 320 -0.54 7.91 7.75
C ARG A 320 0.52 8.04 6.66
N HIS A 321 0.15 8.62 5.52
CA HIS A 321 1.08 8.88 4.42
C HIS A 321 2.19 9.85 4.83
N ALA A 322 1.89 10.91 5.59
CA ALA A 322 2.89 11.85 6.09
C ALA A 322 3.95 11.17 6.98
N VAL A 323 3.53 10.25 7.87
CA VAL A 323 4.45 9.49 8.72
C VAL A 323 5.36 8.59 7.89
N VAL A 324 4.82 7.91 6.87
CA VAL A 324 5.62 7.08 5.95
C VAL A 324 6.61 7.93 5.16
N MET A 325 6.17 9.08 4.60
CA MET A 325 7.04 9.99 3.84
C MET A 325 8.15 10.57 4.71
N LEU A 326 7.84 10.95 5.94
CA LEU A 326 8.84 11.40 6.90
C LEU A 326 9.92 10.33 7.14
N ARG A 327 9.51 9.07 7.32
CA ARG A 327 10.45 7.95 7.48
C ARG A 327 11.32 7.73 6.25
N VAL A 328 10.72 7.81 5.04
CA VAL A 328 11.45 7.71 3.76
C VAL A 328 12.45 8.86 3.61
N ALA A 329 12.08 10.08 3.99
CA ALA A 329 12.99 11.22 3.96
C ALA A 329 14.16 11.06 4.93
N TYR A 330 13.94 10.59 6.16
CA TYR A 330 15.03 10.26 7.09
C TYR A 330 15.92 9.12 6.58
N ARG A 331 15.39 8.15 5.82
CA ARG A 331 16.21 7.15 5.14
C ARG A 331 17.17 7.78 4.12
N GLN A 332 16.71 8.75 3.34
CA GLN A 332 17.59 9.49 2.41
C GLN A 332 18.68 10.26 3.15
N VAL A 333 18.35 10.83 4.31
CA VAL A 333 19.36 11.47 5.18
C VAL A 333 20.36 10.44 5.70
N HIS A 334 19.89 9.28 6.17
CA HIS A 334 20.75 8.19 6.67
C HIS A 334 21.78 7.74 5.62
N PHE A 335 21.38 7.65 4.34
CA PHE A 335 22.29 7.28 3.25
C PHE A 335 23.07 8.48 2.66
N GLY A 336 22.96 9.68 3.23
CA GLY A 336 23.66 10.88 2.75
C GLY A 336 23.12 11.44 1.43
N GLU A 337 21.94 11.01 1.02
CA GLU A 337 21.23 11.47 -0.20
C GLU A 337 20.52 12.82 0.03
N ALA A 338 20.22 13.17 1.29
CA ALA A 338 19.59 14.41 1.70
C ALA A 338 20.21 14.95 3.01
N ARG A 339 19.90 16.21 3.35
CA ARG A 339 20.24 16.80 4.65
C ARG A 339 19.00 16.92 5.51
N VAL A 340 19.17 16.86 6.84
CA VAL A 340 18.10 17.16 7.80
C VAL A 340 17.74 18.64 7.66
N PRO A 341 16.48 19.00 7.32
CA PRO A 341 16.06 20.39 7.31
C PRO A 341 15.82 20.92 8.73
N GLU A 342 15.82 22.24 8.89
CA GLU A 342 15.43 22.89 10.16
C GLU A 342 13.96 22.64 10.51
N ASP A 343 13.08 22.66 9.49
CA ASP A 343 11.65 22.38 9.62
C ASP A 343 11.36 20.97 9.07
N PRO A 344 11.05 19.97 9.92
CA PRO A 344 10.78 18.60 9.51
C PRO A 344 9.52 18.49 8.62
N ASP A 345 8.59 19.44 8.70
CA ASP A 345 7.37 19.43 7.88
C ASP A 345 7.67 19.64 6.39
N THR A 346 8.86 20.17 6.05
CA THR A 346 9.31 20.27 4.64
C THR A 346 9.63 18.93 4.00
N MET A 347 9.77 17.86 4.79
CA MET A 347 9.93 16.49 4.31
C MET A 347 8.60 15.85 3.87
N ILE A 348 7.47 16.47 4.19
CA ILE A 348 6.13 15.96 3.85
C ILE A 348 5.74 16.52 2.47
N LEU A 349 5.71 15.66 1.45
CA LEU A 349 5.43 16.07 0.06
C LEU A 349 4.07 16.76 -0.11
N HIS A 350 3.08 16.34 0.66
CA HIS A 350 1.70 16.88 0.65
C HIS A 350 1.43 17.82 1.82
N ARG A 351 2.46 18.52 2.31
CA ARG A 351 2.35 19.47 3.43
C ARG A 351 1.16 20.42 3.28
N ALA A 352 1.04 21.09 2.14
CA ALA A 352 -0.02 22.08 1.92
C ALA A 352 -1.43 21.47 2.00
N SER A 353 -1.62 20.28 1.45
CA SER A 353 -2.90 19.54 1.51
C SER A 353 -3.20 19.09 2.95
N LEU A 354 -2.21 18.57 3.68
CA LEU A 354 -2.37 18.15 5.07
C LEU A 354 -2.67 19.36 5.99
N GLU A 355 -1.98 20.49 5.82
CA GLU A 355 -2.29 21.73 6.54
C GLU A 355 -3.72 22.21 6.26
N ALA A 356 -4.19 22.14 5.02
CA ALA A 356 -5.56 22.51 4.66
C ALA A 356 -6.60 21.54 5.26
N MET A 357 -6.29 20.24 5.32
CA MET A 357 -7.15 19.24 5.99
C MET A 357 -7.23 19.49 7.50
N VAL A 358 -6.11 19.78 8.15
CA VAL A 358 -6.09 20.13 9.60
C VAL A 358 -6.94 21.37 9.88
N ARG A 359 -6.92 22.38 8.98
CA ARG A 359 -7.76 23.57 9.10
C ARG A 359 -9.22 23.36 8.68
N GLY A 360 -9.60 22.19 8.16
CA GLY A 360 -10.94 21.92 7.65
C GLY A 360 -11.29 22.67 6.35
N THR A 361 -10.29 23.10 5.55
CA THR A 361 -10.48 23.90 4.33
C THR A 361 -10.12 23.17 3.04
N TYR A 362 -9.72 21.90 3.13
CA TYR A 362 -9.26 21.13 1.96
C TYR A 362 -10.41 20.64 1.08
N TRP A 363 -11.44 20.10 1.69
CA TRP A 363 -12.62 19.66 0.95
C TRP A 363 -13.58 20.82 0.77
N PRO A 364 -14.17 21.02 -0.45
CA PRO A 364 -15.23 22.02 -0.61
C PRO A 364 -16.37 21.72 0.36
N ALA A 365 -17.03 22.77 0.83
CA ALA A 365 -18.24 22.62 1.60
C ALA A 365 -19.28 21.78 0.82
N PRO A 366 -20.04 20.92 1.49
CA PRO A 366 -21.04 20.06 0.85
C PRO A 366 -22.15 20.85 0.16
#